data_69b45a92e5af746c6bf8c85a33ff52a7
#
_entry.id   69b45a92e5af746c6bf8c85a33ff52a7
#
_cell.length_a   1.000
_cell.length_b   1.000
_cell.length_c   1.000
_cell.angle_alpha   90.00
_cell.angle_beta   90.00
_cell.angle_gamma   90.00
#
_symmetry.space_group_name_H-M   'P 1'
#
loop_
_entity.id
_entity.type
_entity.pdbx_description
1 polymer ?
#
loop_
_entity_poly.entity_id
_entity_poly.type
_entity_poly.pdbx_seq_one_letter_code
_entity_poly.pdbx_strand_id
1 'polypeptide(L)'
;MATKKAKAKPAKKVAATRSKGSVRGLQYGGAKAHQITPFLMFNANPEEAAKFYVSIFKKKSKILSSNPMQADFILNGQRFFSYNGGDHPNFKFNWGVSFMISVETQKEVDYYWNALTADGGEESMCGWVKDKFGLSWQVTPNILLKLISHKDKAIADRAQQAMLKMKKIDIAALKAAAVGKDA
;
A
#
# COMPACT_ATOMS: atom_id res chain seq x y z
N MET A 1 -35.76 -65.78 -21.43
CA MET A 1 -34.46 -65.67 -20.78
C MET A 1 -34.39 -64.24 -20.11
N ALA A 2 -34.45 -64.21 -18.79
CA ALA A 2 -34.53 -62.97 -18.02
C ALA A 2 -33.17 -62.67 -17.45
N THR A 3 -32.57 -61.55 -17.86
CA THR A 3 -31.28 -61.04 -17.38
C THR A 3 -31.48 -60.27 -16.08
N LYS A 4 -30.92 -60.78 -14.98
CA LYS A 4 -30.87 -60.12 -13.66
C LYS A 4 -29.96 -58.93 -13.66
N LYS A 5 -30.47 -57.67 -13.42
CA LYS A 5 -29.69 -56.50 -13.11
C LYS A 5 -29.11 -56.64 -11.69
N ALA A 6 -27.77 -56.59 -11.59
CA ALA A 6 -27.05 -56.52 -10.32
C ALA A 6 -27.18 -55.13 -9.72
N LYS A 7 -27.61 -55.01 -8.46
CA LYS A 7 -27.64 -53.77 -7.67
C LYS A 7 -26.24 -53.47 -7.16
N ALA A 8 -25.68 -52.31 -7.57
CA ALA A 8 -24.44 -51.82 -7.00
C ALA A 8 -24.62 -51.37 -5.54
N LYS A 9 -23.70 -51.80 -4.66
CA LYS A 9 -23.64 -51.34 -3.25
C LYS A 9 -23.17 -49.90 -3.16
N PRO A 10 -23.71 -49.09 -2.24
CA PRO A 10 -23.25 -47.72 -2.06
C PRO A 10 -21.85 -47.68 -1.45
N ALA A 11 -20.98 -46.86 -2.02
CA ALA A 11 -19.62 -46.64 -1.52
C ALA A 11 -19.67 -45.98 -0.12
N LYS A 12 -18.93 -46.55 0.83
CA LYS A 12 -18.73 -46.00 2.16
C LYS A 12 -17.97 -44.65 2.04
N LYS A 13 -18.57 -43.57 2.56
CA LYS A 13 -17.88 -42.30 2.79
C LYS A 13 -16.70 -42.52 3.74
N VAL A 14 -15.49 -42.39 3.22
CA VAL A 14 -14.28 -42.33 4.03
C VAL A 14 -14.29 -40.99 4.75
N ALA A 15 -14.47 -41.02 6.05
CA ALA A 15 -14.32 -39.83 6.90
C ALA A 15 -12.84 -39.43 6.87
N ALA A 16 -12.54 -38.25 6.31
CA ALA A 16 -11.23 -37.67 6.37
C ALA A 16 -10.92 -37.29 7.83
N THR A 17 -10.08 -38.09 8.47
CA THR A 17 -9.49 -37.77 9.78
C THR A 17 -8.61 -36.50 9.61
N ARG A 18 -9.14 -35.35 10.04
CA ARG A 18 -8.37 -34.13 10.21
C ARG A 18 -7.25 -34.40 11.22
N SER A 19 -6.01 -34.52 10.74
CA SER A 19 -4.84 -34.49 11.61
C SER A 19 -4.82 -33.14 12.31
N LYS A 20 -4.86 -33.14 13.62
CA LYS A 20 -4.61 -31.98 14.47
C LYS A 20 -3.09 -31.68 14.50
N GLY A 21 -2.51 -31.39 13.36
CA GLY A 21 -1.23 -30.74 13.24
C GLY A 21 -1.48 -29.25 13.23
N SER A 22 -1.31 -28.58 14.34
CA SER A 22 -1.37 -27.12 14.45
C SER A 22 -0.21 -26.49 13.69
N VAL A 23 -0.33 -26.39 12.37
CA VAL A 23 0.27 -25.27 11.67
C VAL A 23 -0.57 -24.08 12.13
N ARG A 24 -0.03 -23.20 12.97
CA ARG A 24 -0.63 -21.88 13.21
C ARG A 24 -0.57 -21.14 11.89
N GLY A 25 -1.50 -21.51 11.00
CA GLY A 25 -1.72 -20.88 9.72
C GLY A 25 -2.11 -19.43 9.93
N LEU A 26 -1.74 -18.63 8.97
CA LEU A 26 -2.18 -17.27 8.75
C LEU A 26 -3.61 -17.04 9.26
N GLN A 27 -3.75 -16.44 10.43
CA GLN A 27 -5.05 -15.98 10.91
C GLN A 27 -5.34 -14.63 10.25
N TYR A 28 -5.83 -14.65 9.00
CA TYR A 28 -6.45 -13.48 8.38
C TYR A 28 -7.82 -13.23 9.06
N GLY A 29 -7.78 -13.02 10.38
CA GLY A 29 -8.97 -12.81 11.18
C GLY A 29 -9.65 -11.50 10.85
N GLY A 30 -10.92 -11.52 10.44
CA GLY A 30 -11.80 -10.37 10.49
C GLY A 30 -11.76 -9.42 9.29
N ALA A 31 -11.30 -9.83 8.10
CA ALA A 31 -11.63 -9.10 6.88
C ALA A 31 -13.14 -9.19 6.62
N LYS A 32 -13.80 -8.04 6.48
CA LYS A 32 -15.23 -8.01 6.12
C LYS A 32 -15.38 -8.51 4.69
N ALA A 33 -16.47 -9.25 4.42
CA ALA A 33 -16.81 -9.64 3.05
C ALA A 33 -16.83 -8.41 2.13
N HIS A 34 -16.32 -8.55 0.89
CA HIS A 34 -16.22 -7.51 -0.13
C HIS A 34 -15.24 -6.36 0.17
N GLN A 35 -14.40 -6.46 1.21
CA GLN A 35 -13.33 -5.49 1.45
C GLN A 35 -12.13 -5.82 0.56
N ILE A 36 -11.65 -4.81 -0.20
CA ILE A 36 -10.38 -4.90 -0.90
C ILE A 36 -9.28 -4.53 0.10
N THR A 37 -8.36 -5.46 0.35
CA THR A 37 -7.24 -5.26 1.26
C THR A 37 -5.93 -5.41 0.49
N PRO A 38 -5.06 -4.39 0.45
CA PRO A 38 -3.75 -4.52 -0.15
C PRO A 38 -2.95 -5.65 0.50
N PHE A 39 -2.33 -6.47 -0.34
CA PHE A 39 -1.44 -7.54 0.07
C PHE A 39 -0.05 -7.28 -0.50
N LEU A 40 0.95 -7.11 0.35
CA LEU A 40 2.30 -6.71 -0.02
C LEU A 40 3.25 -7.91 0.09
N MET A 41 3.89 -8.27 -1.00
CA MET A 41 4.94 -9.29 -1.01
C MET A 41 6.30 -8.61 -0.89
N PHE A 42 7.00 -8.86 0.20
CA PHE A 42 8.34 -8.34 0.44
C PHE A 42 9.42 -9.38 0.15
N ASN A 43 10.58 -8.91 -0.30
CA ASN A 43 11.82 -9.69 -0.30
C ASN A 43 12.59 -9.54 1.03
N ALA A 44 11.93 -9.00 2.02
CA ALA A 44 12.47 -8.66 3.34
C ALA A 44 11.49 -9.05 4.44
N ASN A 45 11.88 -8.79 5.68
CA ASN A 45 11.05 -9.04 6.85
C ASN A 45 9.80 -8.14 6.87
N PRO A 46 8.58 -8.66 6.65
CA PRO A 46 7.35 -7.88 6.65
C PRO A 46 6.99 -7.30 8.03
N GLU A 47 7.48 -7.90 9.10
CA GLU A 47 7.31 -7.35 10.46
C GLU A 47 8.07 -6.03 10.61
N GLU A 48 9.30 -5.95 10.09
CA GLU A 48 10.10 -4.72 10.09
C GLU A 48 9.40 -3.62 9.27
N ALA A 49 8.91 -3.97 8.09
CA ALA A 49 8.15 -3.05 7.25
C ALA A 49 6.89 -2.53 7.96
N ALA A 50 6.11 -3.40 8.61
CA ALA A 50 4.92 -3.01 9.35
C ALA A 50 5.25 -2.07 10.53
N LYS A 51 6.32 -2.35 11.29
CA LYS A 51 6.82 -1.48 12.37
C LYS A 51 7.23 -0.10 11.85
N PHE A 52 7.95 -0.07 10.73
CA PHE A 52 8.36 1.16 10.07
C PHE A 52 7.14 2.00 9.66
N TYR A 53 6.18 1.43 8.94
CA TYR A 53 4.99 2.17 8.51
C TYR A 53 4.15 2.65 9.68
N VAL A 54 3.88 1.81 10.68
CA VAL A 54 3.09 2.21 11.86
C VAL A 54 3.77 3.36 12.62
N SER A 55 5.10 3.40 12.66
CA SER A 55 5.85 4.51 13.27
C SER A 55 5.69 5.85 12.53
N ILE A 56 5.54 5.81 11.21
CA ILE A 56 5.34 6.98 10.35
C ILE A 56 3.88 7.46 10.43
N PHE A 57 2.91 6.57 10.21
CA PHE A 57 1.50 6.96 10.11
C PHE A 57 0.82 7.23 11.45
N LYS A 58 1.34 6.71 12.56
CA LYS A 58 0.92 6.97 13.96
C LYS A 58 -0.59 6.83 14.22
N LYS A 59 -1.35 7.91 14.01
CA LYS A 59 -2.80 7.94 14.30
C LYS A 59 -3.56 6.88 13.50
N LYS A 60 -4.49 6.14 14.17
CA LYS A 60 -5.28 5.06 13.56
C LYS A 60 -4.43 3.98 12.87
N SER A 61 -3.15 3.85 13.26
CA SER A 61 -2.22 2.85 12.73
C SER A 61 -1.78 1.93 13.85
N LYS A 62 -1.74 0.63 13.58
CA LYS A 62 -1.32 -0.39 14.55
C LYS A 62 -0.99 -1.71 13.86
N ILE A 63 -0.13 -2.49 14.47
CA ILE A 63 0.09 -3.89 14.10
C ILE A 63 -0.99 -4.73 14.78
N LEU A 64 -1.67 -5.58 14.03
CA LEU A 64 -2.65 -6.54 14.54
C LEU A 64 -1.97 -7.86 14.89
N SER A 65 -1.08 -8.33 14.02
CA SER A 65 -0.20 -9.48 14.27
C SER A 65 1.02 -9.36 13.36
N SER A 66 2.18 -9.83 13.82
CA SER A 66 3.38 -9.89 12.98
C SER A 66 4.35 -10.99 13.44
N ASN A 67 5.12 -11.48 12.49
CA ASN A 67 6.27 -12.34 12.66
C ASN A 67 7.18 -12.19 11.43
N PRO A 68 8.38 -12.80 11.39
CA PRO A 68 9.28 -12.67 10.24
C PRO A 68 8.73 -13.10 8.88
N MET A 69 7.65 -13.90 8.86
CA MET A 69 7.05 -14.38 7.61
C MET A 69 5.86 -13.54 7.15
N GLN A 70 5.17 -12.86 8.06
CA GLN A 70 3.95 -12.12 7.73
C GLN A 70 3.67 -10.98 8.70
N ALA A 71 2.92 -9.98 8.22
CA ALA A 71 2.31 -8.99 9.09
C ALA A 71 0.90 -8.63 8.62
N ASP A 72 0.05 -8.33 9.60
CA ASP A 72 -1.30 -7.81 9.47
C ASP A 72 -1.35 -6.51 10.24
N PHE A 73 -1.59 -5.40 9.57
CA PHE A 73 -1.48 -4.08 10.16
C PHE A 73 -2.46 -3.08 9.55
N ILE A 74 -2.67 -1.99 10.26
CA ILE A 74 -3.52 -0.87 9.83
C ILE A 74 -2.65 0.36 9.71
N LEU A 75 -2.77 1.09 8.61
CA LEU A 75 -2.18 2.42 8.40
C LEU A 75 -3.30 3.41 8.15
N ASN A 76 -3.41 4.41 9.00
CA ASN A 76 -4.43 5.46 8.90
C ASN A 76 -5.86 4.93 8.66
N GLY A 77 -6.19 3.78 9.27
CA GLY A 77 -7.49 3.11 9.14
C GLY A 77 -7.61 2.11 8.00
N GLN A 78 -6.70 2.09 7.03
CA GLN A 78 -6.64 1.08 5.97
C GLN A 78 -5.87 -0.15 6.45
N ARG A 79 -6.45 -1.33 6.31
CA ARG A 79 -5.79 -2.60 6.63
C ARG A 79 -4.92 -3.06 5.49
N PHE A 80 -3.77 -3.63 5.84
CA PHE A 80 -2.79 -4.23 4.94
C PHE A 80 -2.42 -5.63 5.44
N PHE A 81 -2.19 -6.53 4.51
CA PHE A 81 -1.49 -7.78 4.76
C PHE A 81 -0.14 -7.75 4.07
N SER A 82 0.83 -8.42 4.67
CA SER A 82 2.13 -8.60 4.04
C SER A 82 2.73 -9.97 4.32
N TYR A 83 3.57 -10.44 3.40
CA TYR A 83 4.23 -11.72 3.47
C TYR A 83 5.67 -11.62 2.97
N ASN A 84 6.55 -12.45 3.52
CA ASN A 84 7.92 -12.61 3.05
C ASN A 84 7.92 -13.60 1.88
N GLY A 85 8.07 -13.10 0.67
CA GLY A 85 8.16 -13.91 -0.55
C GLY A 85 9.53 -14.51 -0.81
N GLY A 86 10.51 -14.22 0.06
CA GLY A 86 11.91 -14.57 -0.16
C GLY A 86 12.54 -13.80 -1.31
N ASP A 87 13.76 -14.14 -1.67
CA ASP A 87 14.47 -13.51 -2.79
C ASP A 87 13.94 -14.07 -4.13
N HIS A 88 12.74 -13.64 -4.50
CA HIS A 88 12.10 -14.03 -5.74
C HIS A 88 12.01 -12.82 -6.68
N PRO A 89 12.47 -12.93 -7.94
CA PRO A 89 12.56 -11.78 -8.85
C PRO A 89 11.21 -11.11 -9.15
N ASN A 90 10.10 -11.85 -9.06
CA ASN A 90 8.75 -11.33 -9.34
C ASN A 90 8.13 -10.57 -8.15
N PHE A 91 8.72 -10.60 -6.97
CA PHE A 91 8.19 -9.91 -5.78
C PHE A 91 8.91 -8.59 -5.50
N LYS A 92 9.34 -7.91 -6.55
CA LYS A 92 9.93 -6.57 -6.46
C LYS A 92 8.85 -5.52 -6.71
N PHE A 93 8.76 -4.57 -5.79
CA PHE A 93 7.92 -3.40 -6.00
C PHE A 93 8.45 -2.55 -7.16
N ASN A 94 7.54 -1.86 -7.83
CA ASN A 94 7.86 -0.96 -8.93
C ASN A 94 6.93 0.26 -8.91
N TRP A 95 7.11 1.19 -9.84
CA TRP A 95 6.29 2.39 -9.94
C TRP A 95 4.85 2.18 -10.45
N GLY A 96 4.49 0.97 -10.88
CA GLY A 96 3.17 0.65 -11.41
C GLY A 96 2.05 0.66 -10.37
N VAL A 97 2.40 0.52 -9.08
CA VAL A 97 1.47 0.63 -7.95
C VAL A 97 2.10 1.52 -6.89
N SER A 98 1.31 2.44 -6.35
CA SER A 98 1.70 3.32 -5.26
C SER A 98 0.54 3.61 -4.32
N PHE A 99 0.85 4.02 -3.10
CA PHE A 99 -0.14 4.49 -2.14
C PHE A 99 -0.03 6.01 -2.01
N MET A 100 -1.14 6.70 -2.24
CA MET A 100 -1.20 8.15 -2.14
C MET A 100 -1.54 8.58 -0.71
N ILE A 101 -0.70 9.43 -0.15
CA ILE A 101 -0.88 10.06 1.16
C ILE A 101 -1.41 11.48 0.93
N SER A 102 -2.68 11.69 1.22
CA SER A 102 -3.30 13.02 1.16
C SER A 102 -2.92 13.83 2.40
N VAL A 103 -2.39 15.04 2.18
CA VAL A 103 -1.96 15.96 3.25
C VAL A 103 -2.47 17.38 3.00
N GLU A 104 -2.53 18.20 4.05
CA GLU A 104 -3.06 19.57 3.94
C GLU A 104 -1.97 20.64 4.02
N THR A 105 -0.88 20.38 4.72
CA THR A 105 0.14 21.39 5.05
C THR A 105 1.52 21.01 4.53
N GLN A 106 2.38 22.02 4.30
CA GLN A 106 3.79 21.79 3.95
C GLN A 106 4.52 20.96 5.01
N LYS A 107 4.23 21.20 6.29
CA LYS A 107 4.81 20.43 7.40
C LYS A 107 4.50 18.93 7.29
N GLU A 108 3.30 18.58 6.84
CA GLU A 108 2.93 17.17 6.61
C GLU A 108 3.62 16.60 5.37
N VAL A 109 3.71 17.40 4.28
CA VAL A 109 4.50 17.02 3.09
C VAL A 109 5.93 16.70 3.52
N ASP A 110 6.58 17.61 4.24
CA ASP A 110 7.97 17.45 4.68
C ASP A 110 8.13 16.25 5.62
N TYR A 111 7.18 16.03 6.52
CA TYR A 111 7.20 14.90 7.45
C TYR A 111 7.17 13.55 6.73
N TYR A 112 6.18 13.33 5.86
CA TYR A 112 6.07 12.05 5.14
C TYR A 112 7.19 11.87 4.12
N TRP A 113 7.56 12.92 3.41
CA TRP A 113 8.68 12.90 2.47
C TRP A 113 9.97 12.44 3.14
N ASN A 114 10.37 13.14 4.21
CA ASN A 114 11.61 12.83 4.92
C ASN A 114 11.58 11.44 5.57
N ALA A 115 10.44 11.04 6.14
CA ALA A 115 10.31 9.74 6.79
C ALA A 115 10.39 8.56 5.79
N LEU A 116 9.81 8.72 4.60
CA LEU A 116 9.78 7.66 3.59
C LEU A 116 11.09 7.57 2.79
N THR A 117 11.80 8.68 2.60
CA THR A 117 13.10 8.70 1.90
C THR A 117 14.30 8.41 2.81
N ALA A 118 14.07 8.30 4.13
CA ALA A 118 15.13 7.93 5.08
C ALA A 118 15.65 6.50 4.85
N ASP A 119 16.86 6.23 5.35
CA ASP A 119 17.46 4.89 5.48
C ASP A 119 17.52 4.10 4.16
N GLY A 120 17.72 4.76 3.03
CA GLY A 120 17.82 4.14 1.71
C GLY A 120 16.57 4.26 0.83
N GLY A 121 15.61 5.08 1.22
CA GLY A 121 14.51 5.47 0.33
C GLY A 121 14.99 6.40 -0.80
N GLU A 122 14.20 6.53 -1.86
CA GLU A 122 14.53 7.26 -3.08
C GLU A 122 13.52 8.36 -3.34
N GLU A 123 14.01 9.56 -3.63
CA GLU A 123 13.19 10.67 -4.13
C GLU A 123 12.92 10.53 -5.62
N SER A 124 11.68 10.85 -6.04
CA SER A 124 11.32 10.96 -7.44
C SER A 124 10.60 12.27 -7.71
N MET A 125 10.01 12.42 -8.89
CA MET A 125 9.35 13.65 -9.33
C MET A 125 7.88 13.69 -8.84
N CYS A 126 7.29 14.88 -8.82
CA CYS A 126 5.85 15.08 -8.64
C CYS A 126 5.28 14.53 -7.31
N GLY A 127 6.07 14.55 -6.25
CA GLY A 127 5.63 14.04 -4.94
C GLY A 127 5.79 12.53 -4.76
N TRP A 128 6.40 11.83 -5.72
CA TRP A 128 6.65 10.40 -5.64
C TRP A 128 7.94 10.07 -4.90
N VAL A 129 7.90 9.01 -4.10
CA VAL A 129 9.06 8.44 -3.41
C VAL A 129 8.98 6.93 -3.41
N LYS A 130 10.12 6.26 -3.27
CA LYS A 130 10.19 4.87 -2.79
C LYS A 130 10.71 4.87 -1.37
N ASP A 131 10.16 3.99 -0.55
CA ASP A 131 10.75 3.75 0.76
C ASP A 131 11.92 2.73 0.70
N LYS A 132 12.57 2.53 1.83
CA LYS A 132 13.71 1.59 1.95
C LYS A 132 13.38 0.13 1.61
N PHE A 133 12.11 -0.25 1.52
CA PHE A 133 11.65 -1.56 1.07
C PHE A 133 11.30 -1.58 -0.42
N GLY A 134 11.44 -0.44 -1.11
CA GLY A 134 11.14 -0.28 -2.53
C GLY A 134 9.66 -0.01 -2.84
N LEU A 135 8.79 0.10 -1.84
CA LEU A 135 7.38 0.41 -2.04
C LEU A 135 7.20 1.88 -2.43
N SER A 136 6.39 2.11 -3.46
CA SER A 136 6.15 3.45 -4.01
C SER A 136 5.02 4.17 -3.28
N TRP A 137 5.26 5.44 -2.97
CA TRP A 137 4.31 6.35 -2.32
C TRP A 137 4.19 7.66 -3.08
N GLN A 138 3.06 8.34 -2.92
CA GLN A 138 2.84 9.69 -3.40
C GLN A 138 2.49 10.57 -2.20
N VAL A 139 3.31 11.57 -1.89
CA VAL A 139 3.01 12.56 -0.86
C VAL A 139 2.33 13.75 -1.53
N THR A 140 1.00 13.76 -1.48
CA THR A 140 0.15 14.60 -2.30
C THR A 140 -0.65 15.60 -1.44
N PRO A 141 -0.31 16.89 -1.45
CA PRO A 141 -1.15 17.88 -0.78
C PRO A 141 -2.47 18.06 -1.52
N ASN A 142 -3.58 18.12 -0.78
CA ASN A 142 -4.93 18.25 -1.34
C ASN A 142 -5.09 19.50 -2.24
N ILE A 143 -4.33 20.55 -1.96
CA ILE A 143 -4.32 21.74 -2.82
C ILE A 143 -3.78 21.45 -4.23
N LEU A 144 -2.83 20.53 -4.40
CA LEU A 144 -2.35 20.12 -5.72
C LEU A 144 -3.50 19.58 -6.57
N LEU A 145 -4.28 18.63 -6.02
CA LEU A 145 -5.41 18.04 -6.75
C LEU A 145 -6.46 19.09 -7.12
N LYS A 146 -6.72 20.06 -6.22
CA LYS A 146 -7.65 21.17 -6.49
C LYS A 146 -7.15 22.09 -7.61
N LEU A 147 -5.85 22.37 -7.66
CA LEU A 147 -5.27 23.26 -8.65
C LEU A 147 -5.18 22.61 -10.04
N ILE A 148 -4.71 21.37 -10.15
CA ILE A 148 -4.60 20.68 -11.44
C ILE A 148 -5.96 20.30 -12.04
N SER A 149 -7.03 20.25 -11.22
CA SER A 149 -8.41 20.04 -11.65
C SER A 149 -9.23 21.33 -11.68
N HIS A 150 -8.58 22.51 -11.67
CA HIS A 150 -9.26 23.78 -11.64
C HIS A 150 -10.08 24.00 -12.93
N LYS A 151 -11.26 24.66 -12.81
CA LYS A 151 -12.15 24.94 -13.96
C LYS A 151 -11.50 25.86 -14.99
N ASP A 152 -10.73 26.85 -14.54
CA ASP A 152 -9.88 27.67 -15.38
C ASP A 152 -8.65 26.85 -15.80
N LYS A 153 -8.58 26.54 -17.09
CA LYS A 153 -7.51 25.75 -17.67
C LYS A 153 -6.13 26.41 -17.51
N ALA A 154 -6.05 27.74 -17.59
CA ALA A 154 -4.79 28.43 -17.45
C ALA A 154 -4.18 28.26 -16.03
N ILE A 155 -5.04 28.21 -14.99
CA ILE A 155 -4.63 27.89 -13.62
C ILE A 155 -4.18 26.43 -13.53
N ALA A 156 -4.98 25.51 -14.09
CA ALA A 156 -4.68 24.09 -14.05
C ALA A 156 -3.38 23.76 -14.76
N ASP A 157 -3.17 24.31 -15.96
CA ASP A 157 -1.95 24.10 -16.77
C ASP A 157 -0.70 24.63 -16.05
N ARG A 158 -0.75 25.85 -15.49
CA ARG A 158 0.37 26.40 -14.72
C ARG A 158 0.70 25.57 -13.50
N ALA A 159 -0.30 25.14 -12.74
CA ALA A 159 -0.11 24.28 -11.59
C ALA A 159 0.52 22.91 -11.99
N GLN A 160 0.06 22.32 -13.07
CA GLN A 160 0.61 21.07 -13.59
C GLN A 160 2.06 21.25 -14.05
N GLN A 161 2.37 22.31 -14.80
CA GLN A 161 3.73 22.58 -15.24
C GLN A 161 4.69 22.84 -14.06
N ALA A 162 4.22 23.51 -13.00
CA ALA A 162 5.00 23.68 -11.78
C ALA A 162 5.25 22.34 -11.08
N MET A 163 4.21 21.52 -10.90
CA MET A 163 4.32 20.18 -10.29
C MET A 163 5.34 19.30 -11.03
N LEU A 164 5.34 19.30 -12.37
CA LEU A 164 6.26 18.49 -13.18
C LEU A 164 7.74 18.83 -12.98
N LYS A 165 8.03 20.02 -12.45
CA LYS A 165 9.40 20.46 -12.13
C LYS A 165 9.81 20.17 -10.69
N MET A 166 8.89 19.70 -9.84
CA MET A 166 9.13 19.46 -8.42
C MET A 166 9.43 17.99 -8.16
N LYS A 167 10.36 17.71 -7.28
CA LYS A 167 10.46 16.41 -6.59
C LYS A 167 9.45 16.40 -5.45
N LYS A 168 9.83 16.95 -4.31
CA LYS A 168 8.92 17.23 -3.20
C LYS A 168 8.02 18.40 -3.55
N ILE A 169 6.72 18.26 -3.33
CA ILE A 169 5.77 19.34 -3.63
C ILE A 169 5.98 20.51 -2.65
N ASP A 170 6.22 21.69 -3.21
CA ASP A 170 6.20 22.96 -2.48
C ASP A 170 4.84 23.62 -2.69
N ILE A 171 4.06 23.70 -1.62
CA ILE A 171 2.70 24.24 -1.67
C ILE A 171 2.71 25.76 -1.99
N ALA A 172 3.71 26.50 -1.50
CA ALA A 172 3.80 27.93 -1.74
C ALA A 172 4.14 28.23 -3.21
N ALA A 173 5.17 27.57 -3.72
CA ALA A 173 5.58 27.68 -5.12
C ALA A 173 4.47 27.23 -6.08
N LEU A 174 3.79 26.11 -5.75
CA LEU A 174 2.66 25.62 -6.53
C LEU A 174 1.52 26.65 -6.63
N LYS A 175 1.16 27.29 -5.50
CA LYS A 175 0.12 28.34 -5.48
C LYS A 175 0.55 29.59 -6.25
N ALA A 176 1.82 30.02 -6.12
CA ALA A 176 2.36 31.16 -6.84
C ALA A 176 2.29 30.92 -8.35
N ALA A 177 2.76 29.78 -8.82
CA ALA A 177 2.70 29.42 -10.24
C ALA A 177 1.26 29.37 -10.76
N ALA A 178 0.32 28.79 -10.00
CA ALA A 178 -1.08 28.71 -10.39
C ALA A 178 -1.70 30.08 -10.71
N VAL A 179 -1.34 31.13 -9.97
CA VAL A 179 -1.81 32.51 -10.19
C VAL A 179 -0.93 33.34 -11.15
N GLY A 180 0.06 32.70 -11.79
CA GLY A 180 0.94 33.36 -12.75
C GLY A 180 2.01 34.26 -12.11
N LYS A 181 2.37 34.00 -10.86
CA LYS A 181 3.52 34.63 -10.19
C LYS A 181 4.71 33.67 -10.29
N ASP A 182 5.81 34.13 -10.80
CA ASP A 182 7.06 33.39 -10.76
C ASP A 182 7.48 33.20 -9.30
N ALA A 183 7.95 31.97 -8.96
CA ALA A 183 8.39 31.63 -7.62
C ALA A 183 9.89 31.92 -7.46
#